data_73b3be48a179dcf02013f4fb9b44c6fb
#
_entry.id   73b3be48a179dcf02013f4fb9b44c6fb
#
_cell.length_a   1.000
_cell.length_b   1.000
_cell.length_c   1.000
_cell.angle_alpha   90.00
_cell.angle_beta   90.00
_cell.angle_gamma   90.00
#
_symmetry.space_group_name_H-M   'P 1'
#
loop_
_entity.id
_entity.type
_entity.pdbx_description
1 polymer ?
#
loop_
_entity_poly.entity_id
_entity_poly.type
_entity_poly.pdbx_seq_one_letter_code
_entity_poly.pdbx_strand_id
1 'polypeptide(L)'
;MGLPKSDKNQNSIKNVAIIMDGNGRWAKSNKLKITQGHEKGVGVVKDIVEECVTQNINTLTIYAFSSENWSRPKNEIDGIKALIVKAISDQVPELIDQRVKLNFFGNIEDFGSKIIDKINKAQNDTSLSNPSLELNVALGYGGRNDIVNTTKILAKKVHNKEINIKDINEDIFSQLSLVPVDNIDLVIRTGGDKRLSNFLLFQIAYAEIMFIKKLWPDFTKEDFISCLESFKNVERRFGKRI
;
A
#
# COMPACT_ATOMS: atom_id res chain seq x y z
N MET A 1 0.71 -34.85 -29.40
CA MET A 1 0.22 -33.62 -28.82
C MET A 1 1.10 -33.30 -27.61
N GLY A 2 2.01 -32.34 -27.75
CA GLY A 2 2.94 -31.96 -26.68
C GLY A 2 2.18 -31.20 -25.60
N LEU A 3 2.44 -31.55 -24.33
CA LEU A 3 1.95 -30.81 -23.19
C LEU A 3 2.46 -29.37 -23.28
N PRO A 4 1.62 -28.33 -23.01
CA PRO A 4 2.10 -26.97 -22.98
C PRO A 4 3.18 -26.86 -21.89
N LYS A 5 4.35 -26.37 -22.28
CA LYS A 5 5.43 -26.04 -21.34
C LYS A 5 4.86 -25.10 -20.28
N SER A 6 5.03 -25.45 -19.01
CA SER A 6 4.70 -24.59 -17.90
C SER A 6 5.43 -23.26 -18.11
N ASP A 7 4.68 -22.19 -18.30
CA ASP A 7 5.22 -20.84 -18.39
C ASP A 7 5.94 -20.53 -17.07
N LYS A 8 7.26 -20.43 -17.12
CA LYS A 8 8.12 -20.03 -16.00
C LYS A 8 7.85 -18.57 -15.52
N ASN A 9 6.89 -17.87 -16.13
CA ASN A 9 6.51 -16.50 -15.84
C ASN A 9 5.39 -16.36 -14.80
N GLN A 10 4.84 -17.45 -14.26
CA GLN A 10 3.70 -17.38 -13.30
C GLN A 10 4.06 -16.84 -11.91
N ASN A 11 5.32 -16.67 -11.55
CA ASN A 11 5.77 -16.19 -10.23
C ASN A 11 6.49 -14.83 -10.30
N SER A 12 6.19 -13.98 -11.27
CA SER A 12 6.70 -12.61 -11.30
C SER A 12 5.87 -11.75 -10.34
N ILE A 13 6.49 -11.27 -9.27
CA ILE A 13 5.87 -10.30 -8.35
C ILE A 13 5.91 -8.94 -9.02
N LYS A 14 4.75 -8.29 -9.12
CA LYS A 14 4.63 -6.94 -9.67
C LYS A 14 4.09 -5.94 -8.66
N ASN A 15 3.17 -6.38 -7.80
CA ASN A 15 2.43 -5.51 -6.90
C ASN A 15 2.56 -6.00 -5.47
N VAL A 16 3.25 -5.23 -4.63
CA VAL A 16 3.49 -5.54 -3.22
C VAL A 16 2.72 -4.57 -2.33
N ALA A 17 2.12 -5.07 -1.27
CA ALA A 17 1.48 -4.25 -0.25
C ALA A 17 2.09 -4.52 1.14
N ILE A 18 2.29 -3.47 1.95
CA ILE A 18 2.91 -3.59 3.28
C ILE A 18 2.05 -2.95 4.36
N ILE A 19 1.75 -3.73 5.40
CA ILE A 19 1.20 -3.25 6.66
C ILE A 19 2.35 -3.03 7.63
N MET A 20 2.72 -1.77 7.83
CA MET A 20 3.88 -1.32 8.61
C MET A 20 3.57 -1.31 10.11
N ASP A 21 3.43 -2.50 10.71
CA ASP A 21 3.07 -2.63 12.12
C ASP A 21 4.30 -2.75 13.02
N GLY A 22 4.22 -2.12 14.19
CA GLY A 22 5.22 -2.23 15.23
C GLY A 22 5.92 -0.94 15.66
N ASN A 23 5.69 0.20 15.00
CA ASN A 23 6.35 1.48 15.31
C ASN A 23 6.24 1.87 16.79
N GLY A 24 5.02 1.83 17.36
CA GLY A 24 4.80 2.19 18.76
C GLY A 24 5.43 1.18 19.73
N ARG A 25 5.38 -0.13 19.42
CA ARG A 25 6.01 -1.18 20.24
C ARG A 25 7.53 -1.04 20.24
N TRP A 26 8.11 -0.75 19.08
CA TRP A 26 9.54 -0.49 18.92
C TRP A 26 9.98 0.73 19.74
N ALA A 27 9.26 1.84 19.64
CA ALA A 27 9.57 3.04 20.41
C ALA A 27 9.54 2.76 21.91
N LYS A 28 8.50 2.04 22.39
CA LYS A 28 8.38 1.67 23.80
C LYS A 28 9.54 0.77 24.28
N SER A 29 9.93 -0.23 23.50
CA SER A 29 11.05 -1.13 23.86
C SER A 29 12.39 -0.41 23.91
N ASN A 30 12.55 0.64 23.10
CA ASN A 30 13.74 1.50 23.07
C ASN A 30 13.67 2.72 24.02
N LYS A 31 12.62 2.83 24.86
CA LYS A 31 12.39 3.97 25.77
C LYS A 31 12.30 5.32 25.03
N LEU A 32 11.73 5.32 23.84
CA LEU A 32 11.56 6.47 22.97
C LEU A 32 10.09 6.91 22.90
N LYS A 33 9.84 8.11 22.39
CA LYS A 33 8.49 8.60 22.09
C LYS A 33 7.93 7.82 20.87
N ILE A 34 6.60 7.61 20.84
CA ILE A 34 5.92 6.91 19.74
C ILE A 34 6.24 7.56 18.39
N THR A 35 6.31 8.89 18.33
CA THR A 35 6.67 9.66 17.13
C THR A 35 8.05 9.30 16.58
N GLN A 36 9.02 9.00 17.44
CA GLN A 36 10.36 8.58 17.02
C GLN A 36 10.36 7.18 16.39
N GLY A 37 9.47 6.28 16.87
CA GLY A 37 9.25 4.99 16.20
C GLY A 37 8.66 5.15 14.80
N HIS A 38 7.69 6.05 14.63
CA HIS A 38 7.15 6.37 13.31
C HIS A 38 8.20 7.04 12.41
N GLU A 39 9.02 7.95 12.94
CA GLU A 39 10.09 8.60 12.18
C GLU A 39 11.14 7.57 11.69
N LYS A 40 11.54 6.64 12.57
CA LYS A 40 12.42 5.52 12.16
C LYS A 40 11.76 4.67 11.07
N GLY A 41 10.45 4.40 11.19
CA GLY A 41 9.68 3.66 10.19
C GLY A 41 9.61 4.34 8.83
N VAL A 42 9.63 5.67 8.76
CA VAL A 42 9.72 6.43 7.49
C VAL A 42 11.06 6.16 6.80
N GLY A 43 12.17 6.06 7.54
CA GLY A 43 13.46 5.67 6.98
C GLY A 43 13.42 4.28 6.34
N VAL A 44 12.73 3.32 6.97
CA VAL A 44 12.56 1.98 6.40
C VAL A 44 11.76 2.02 5.10
N VAL A 45 10.74 2.90 4.98
CA VAL A 45 10.00 3.05 3.70
C VAL A 45 10.96 3.40 2.56
N LYS A 46 11.88 4.35 2.80
CA LYS A 46 12.89 4.73 1.81
C LYS A 46 13.71 3.52 1.35
N ASP A 47 14.26 2.75 2.30
CA ASP A 47 15.06 1.57 2.00
C ASP A 47 14.29 0.53 1.16
N ILE A 48 13.01 0.34 1.47
CA ILE A 48 12.15 -0.62 0.74
C ILE A 48 11.76 -0.08 -0.65
N VAL A 49 11.54 1.22 -0.80
CA VAL A 49 11.30 1.85 -2.12
C VAL A 49 12.51 1.62 -3.04
N GLU A 50 13.71 1.89 -2.57
CA GLU A 50 14.95 1.62 -3.33
C GLU A 50 15.06 0.15 -3.74
N GLU A 51 14.73 -0.76 -2.81
CA GLU A 51 14.78 -2.19 -3.09
C GLU A 51 13.70 -2.61 -4.09
N CYS A 52 12.49 -2.05 -4.02
CA CYS A 52 11.44 -2.29 -5.02
C CYS A 52 11.87 -1.90 -6.43
N VAL A 53 12.53 -0.74 -6.58
CA VAL A 53 13.10 -0.32 -7.88
C VAL A 53 14.13 -1.34 -8.37
N THR A 54 15.05 -1.76 -7.50
CA THR A 54 16.09 -2.76 -7.81
C THR A 54 15.50 -4.09 -8.25
N GLN A 55 14.41 -4.54 -7.60
CA GLN A 55 13.75 -5.82 -7.90
C GLN A 55 12.72 -5.74 -9.04
N ASN A 56 12.58 -4.58 -9.70
CA ASN A 56 11.61 -4.33 -10.77
C ASN A 56 10.15 -4.60 -10.34
N ILE A 57 9.79 -4.20 -9.12
CA ILE A 57 8.41 -4.17 -8.63
C ILE A 57 7.70 -2.99 -9.29
N ASN A 58 6.49 -3.21 -9.82
CA ASN A 58 5.73 -2.16 -10.48
C ASN A 58 5.06 -1.22 -9.48
N THR A 59 4.44 -1.80 -8.44
CA THR A 59 3.74 -1.01 -7.41
C THR A 59 4.12 -1.46 -6.00
N LEU A 60 4.33 -0.48 -5.12
CA LEU A 60 4.42 -0.67 -3.69
C LEU A 60 3.28 0.10 -3.01
N THR A 61 2.38 -0.61 -2.33
CA THR A 61 1.30 0.02 -1.57
C THR A 61 1.57 -0.08 -0.07
N ILE A 62 1.66 1.04 0.63
CA ILE A 62 1.94 1.08 2.06
C ILE A 62 0.74 1.60 2.87
N TYR A 63 0.49 0.97 4.03
CA TYR A 63 -0.58 1.37 4.94
C TYR A 63 -0.06 2.36 5.97
N ALA A 64 -0.09 3.66 5.63
CA ALA A 64 0.49 4.69 6.47
C ALA A 64 -0.47 5.14 7.59
N PHE A 65 -1.79 5.22 7.31
CA PHE A 65 -2.80 5.61 8.30
C PHE A 65 -4.16 4.98 7.97
N SER A 66 -4.69 4.15 8.88
CA SER A 66 -6.00 3.53 8.69
C SER A 66 -7.14 4.45 9.16
N SER A 67 -8.36 4.19 8.66
CA SER A 67 -9.58 4.88 9.16
C SER A 67 -9.78 4.73 10.67
N GLU A 68 -9.38 3.61 11.25
CA GLU A 68 -9.48 3.33 12.68
C GLU A 68 -8.47 4.12 13.52
N ASN A 69 -7.37 4.60 12.92
CA ASN A 69 -6.34 5.37 13.62
C ASN A 69 -6.82 6.76 14.09
N TRP A 70 -7.94 7.25 13.54
CA TRP A 70 -8.57 8.48 14.04
C TRP A 70 -9.07 8.38 15.49
N SER A 71 -9.23 7.15 16.03
CA SER A 71 -9.55 6.92 17.44
C SER A 71 -8.37 7.07 18.41
N ARG A 72 -7.14 7.27 17.88
CA ARG A 72 -5.94 7.45 18.70
C ARG A 72 -5.93 8.80 19.44
N PRO A 73 -5.13 8.95 20.51
CA PRO A 73 -4.95 10.24 21.19
C PRO A 73 -4.55 11.36 20.21
N LYS A 74 -5.13 12.54 20.38
CA LYS A 74 -4.94 13.69 19.48
C LYS A 74 -3.46 14.03 19.27
N ASN A 75 -2.65 14.02 20.33
CA ASN A 75 -1.22 14.30 20.24
C ASN A 75 -0.46 13.29 19.35
N GLU A 76 -0.89 12.02 19.31
CA GLU A 76 -0.32 11.02 18.41
C GLU A 76 -0.71 11.33 16.97
N ILE A 77 -2.00 11.63 16.71
CA ILE A 77 -2.50 12.00 15.38
C ILE A 77 -1.77 13.24 14.85
N ASP A 78 -1.64 14.29 15.67
CA ASP A 78 -0.94 15.53 15.29
C ASP A 78 0.55 15.24 14.98
N GLY A 79 1.19 14.36 15.74
CA GLY A 79 2.56 13.92 15.49
C GLY A 79 2.69 13.16 14.16
N ILE A 80 1.75 12.27 13.84
CA ILE A 80 1.73 11.54 12.56
C ILE A 80 1.49 12.52 11.40
N LYS A 81 0.56 13.47 11.53
CA LYS A 81 0.32 14.51 10.52
C LYS A 81 1.58 15.34 10.23
N ALA A 82 2.29 15.76 11.27
CA ALA A 82 3.55 16.49 11.11
C ALA A 82 4.62 15.63 10.42
N LEU A 83 4.69 14.35 10.75
CA LEU A 83 5.63 13.41 10.12
C LEU A 83 5.32 13.17 8.64
N ILE A 84 4.04 13.06 8.25
CA ILE A 84 3.63 12.95 6.85
C ILE A 84 4.12 14.16 6.06
N VAL A 85 3.90 15.37 6.59
CA VAL A 85 4.37 16.62 5.97
C VAL A 85 5.89 16.64 5.79
N LYS A 86 6.62 16.24 6.84
CA LYS A 86 8.09 16.13 6.81
C LYS A 86 8.55 15.11 5.78
N ALA A 87 7.99 13.90 5.81
CA ALA A 87 8.36 12.82 4.90
C ALA A 87 8.15 13.21 3.43
N ILE A 88 7.02 13.84 3.10
CA ILE A 88 6.77 14.36 1.75
C ILE A 88 7.85 15.35 1.34
N SER A 89 8.16 16.33 2.22
CA SER A 89 9.15 17.37 1.89
C SER A 89 10.56 16.82 1.73
N ASP A 90 10.94 15.83 2.54
CA ASP A 90 12.29 15.30 2.57
C ASP A 90 12.54 14.25 1.47
N GLN A 91 11.50 13.47 1.09
CA GLN A 91 11.69 12.33 0.19
C GLN A 91 11.33 12.61 -1.27
N VAL A 92 10.46 13.59 -1.58
CA VAL A 92 10.04 13.88 -2.96
C VAL A 92 11.21 14.11 -3.93
N PRO A 93 12.28 14.87 -3.59
CA PRO A 93 13.41 15.04 -4.50
C PRO A 93 14.04 13.70 -4.91
N GLU A 94 14.23 12.80 -3.96
CA GLU A 94 14.83 11.49 -4.19
C GLU A 94 13.89 10.56 -4.99
N LEU A 95 12.59 10.62 -4.72
CA LEU A 95 11.60 9.88 -5.50
C LEU A 95 11.62 10.30 -6.98
N ILE A 96 11.80 11.59 -7.26
CA ILE A 96 11.95 12.11 -8.63
C ILE A 96 13.22 11.52 -9.29
N ASP A 97 14.35 11.57 -8.58
CA ASP A 97 15.64 11.06 -9.09
C ASP A 97 15.58 9.56 -9.41
N GLN A 98 14.88 8.78 -8.57
CA GLN A 98 14.67 7.35 -8.75
C GLN A 98 13.54 7.01 -9.73
N ARG A 99 12.85 8.00 -10.31
CA ARG A 99 11.70 7.86 -11.20
C ARG A 99 10.53 7.11 -10.52
N VAL A 100 10.30 7.39 -9.25
CA VAL A 100 9.19 6.85 -8.46
C VAL A 100 8.00 7.81 -8.52
N LYS A 101 6.86 7.35 -9.02
CA LYS A 101 5.60 8.09 -9.00
C LYS A 101 4.92 7.89 -7.66
N LEU A 102 4.57 8.99 -6.98
CA LEU A 102 3.92 8.98 -5.69
C LEU A 102 2.40 9.22 -5.84
N ASN A 103 1.61 8.32 -5.30
CA ASN A 103 0.14 8.44 -5.24
C ASN A 103 -0.31 8.34 -3.79
N PHE A 104 -1.31 9.14 -3.41
CA PHE A 104 -2.01 9.02 -2.13
C PHE A 104 -3.46 8.67 -2.37
N PHE A 105 -4.04 7.81 -1.54
CA PHE A 105 -5.44 7.43 -1.61
C PHE A 105 -6.04 7.18 -0.21
N GLY A 106 -7.36 7.28 -0.11
CA GLY A 106 -8.12 7.19 1.15
C GLY A 106 -8.89 8.47 1.43
N ASN A 107 -9.34 8.68 2.67
CA ASN A 107 -10.06 9.89 3.10
C ASN A 107 -9.06 11.01 3.44
N ILE A 108 -8.43 11.57 2.41
CA ILE A 108 -7.33 12.56 2.55
C ILE A 108 -7.88 13.89 3.10
N GLU A 109 -9.14 14.22 2.85
CA GLU A 109 -9.78 15.45 3.31
C GLU A 109 -9.72 15.64 4.82
N ASP A 110 -9.76 14.56 5.60
CA ASP A 110 -9.69 14.58 7.06
C ASP A 110 -8.34 15.09 7.60
N PHE A 111 -7.31 15.15 6.76
CA PHE A 111 -5.98 15.62 7.16
C PHE A 111 -5.85 17.15 7.14
N GLY A 112 -6.76 17.86 6.46
CA GLY A 112 -6.81 19.32 6.37
C GLY A 112 -6.04 19.91 5.19
N SER A 113 -6.43 21.11 4.77
CA SER A 113 -6.01 21.74 3.51
C SER A 113 -4.48 21.79 3.32
N LYS A 114 -3.72 22.16 4.36
CA LYS A 114 -2.26 22.25 4.27
C LYS A 114 -1.56 20.93 3.90
N ILE A 115 -2.10 19.78 4.36
CA ILE A 115 -1.56 18.47 4.01
C ILE A 115 -2.01 18.10 2.61
N ILE A 116 -3.27 18.38 2.26
CA ILE A 116 -3.82 18.15 0.92
C ILE A 116 -2.99 18.89 -0.14
N ASP A 117 -2.69 20.18 0.09
CA ASP A 117 -1.88 20.97 -0.83
C ASP A 117 -0.48 20.37 -1.05
N LYS A 118 0.16 19.88 0.03
CA LYS A 118 1.46 19.19 -0.07
C LYS A 118 1.36 17.86 -0.81
N ILE A 119 0.33 17.07 -0.57
CA ILE A 119 0.05 15.83 -1.27
C ILE A 119 -0.11 16.09 -2.77
N ASN A 120 -0.99 17.03 -3.13
CA ASN A 120 -1.25 17.37 -4.52
C ASN A 120 0.03 17.85 -5.23
N LYS A 121 0.82 18.71 -4.57
CA LYS A 121 2.11 19.13 -5.10
C LYS A 121 3.06 17.95 -5.31
N ALA A 122 3.20 17.07 -4.33
CA ALA A 122 4.09 15.91 -4.41
C ALA A 122 3.69 14.94 -5.53
N GLN A 123 2.39 14.68 -5.70
CA GLN A 123 1.88 13.85 -6.79
C GLN A 123 2.15 14.47 -8.16
N ASN A 124 2.00 15.79 -8.28
CA ASN A 124 2.30 16.50 -9.52
C ASN A 124 3.81 16.51 -9.82
N ASP A 125 4.65 16.80 -8.82
CA ASP A 125 6.11 16.85 -8.96
C ASP A 125 6.71 15.48 -9.35
N THR A 126 6.09 14.37 -8.91
CA THR A 126 6.52 12.99 -9.22
C THR A 126 5.76 12.35 -10.38
N SER A 127 4.90 13.10 -11.08
CA SER A 127 4.09 12.57 -12.18
C SER A 127 4.94 12.19 -13.38
N LEU A 128 4.89 10.91 -13.77
CA LEU A 128 5.67 10.32 -14.86
C LEU A 128 4.79 9.33 -15.65
N SER A 129 4.98 9.29 -16.99
CA SER A 129 4.27 8.33 -17.86
C SER A 129 4.76 6.88 -17.72
N ASN A 130 6.06 6.70 -17.43
CA ASN A 130 6.68 5.39 -17.27
C ASN A 130 7.59 5.41 -16.03
N PRO A 131 7.02 5.32 -14.82
CA PRO A 131 7.81 5.26 -13.59
C PRO A 131 8.54 3.93 -13.45
N SER A 132 9.66 3.94 -12.71
CA SER A 132 10.34 2.72 -12.28
C SER A 132 9.53 1.99 -11.18
N LEU A 133 8.78 2.75 -10.40
CA LEU A 133 7.89 2.25 -9.33
C LEU A 133 6.74 3.23 -9.13
N GLU A 134 5.52 2.73 -8.89
CA GLU A 134 4.42 3.51 -8.31
C GLU A 134 4.34 3.24 -6.80
N LEU A 135 4.62 4.27 -5.98
CA LEU A 135 4.46 4.23 -4.53
C LEU A 135 3.06 4.74 -4.17
N ASN A 136 2.21 3.84 -3.69
CA ASN A 136 0.85 4.13 -3.28
C ASN A 136 0.76 4.21 -1.76
N VAL A 137 0.36 5.34 -1.21
CA VAL A 137 0.30 5.61 0.23
C VAL A 137 -1.14 5.71 0.68
N ALA A 138 -1.60 4.72 1.45
CA ALA A 138 -2.95 4.70 2.01
C ALA A 138 -3.05 5.60 3.26
N LEU A 139 -3.85 6.69 3.18
CA LEU A 139 -4.09 7.65 4.25
C LEU A 139 -5.58 7.76 4.59
N GLY A 140 -5.93 7.50 5.85
CA GLY A 140 -7.34 7.47 6.29
C GLY A 140 -8.14 6.38 5.59
N TYR A 141 -7.49 5.33 5.14
CA TYR A 141 -8.06 4.27 4.32
C TYR A 141 -8.64 3.14 5.16
N GLY A 142 -9.72 2.53 4.64
CA GLY A 142 -10.27 1.29 5.16
C GLY A 142 -11.05 0.55 4.07
N GLY A 143 -10.68 -0.73 3.80
CA GLY A 143 -11.20 -1.50 2.67
C GLY A 143 -12.73 -1.70 2.72
N ARG A 144 -13.32 -1.87 3.91
CA ARG A 144 -14.80 -1.96 4.04
C ARG A 144 -15.48 -0.67 3.62
N ASN A 145 -14.92 0.49 3.99
CA ASN A 145 -15.46 1.79 3.62
C ASN A 145 -15.30 2.04 2.12
N ASP A 146 -14.16 1.66 1.56
CA ASP A 146 -13.91 1.76 0.12
C ASP A 146 -14.93 0.95 -0.69
N ILE A 147 -15.18 -0.32 -0.32
CA ILE A 147 -16.21 -1.16 -0.96
C ILE A 147 -17.59 -0.51 -0.89
N VAL A 148 -17.99 0.00 0.27
CA VAL A 148 -19.29 0.67 0.44
C VAL A 148 -19.39 1.93 -0.42
N ASN A 149 -18.33 2.75 -0.45
CA ASN A 149 -18.32 3.98 -1.25
C ASN A 149 -18.31 3.70 -2.75
N THR A 150 -17.53 2.73 -3.20
CA THR A 150 -17.53 2.28 -4.60
C THR A 150 -18.92 1.76 -5.01
N THR A 151 -19.59 1.00 -4.14
CA THR A 151 -20.97 0.54 -4.37
C THR A 151 -21.95 1.71 -4.52
N LYS A 152 -21.82 2.76 -3.69
CA LYS A 152 -22.64 3.97 -3.81
C LYS A 152 -22.41 4.71 -5.13
N ILE A 153 -21.15 4.80 -5.58
CA ILE A 153 -20.79 5.40 -6.88
C ILE A 153 -21.43 4.59 -8.01
N LEU A 154 -21.32 3.27 -7.99
CA LEU A 154 -21.95 2.38 -8.98
C LEU A 154 -23.48 2.58 -9.02
N ALA A 155 -24.13 2.55 -7.86
CA ALA A 155 -25.59 2.77 -7.77
C ALA A 155 -26.00 4.12 -8.35
N LYS A 156 -25.23 5.19 -8.07
CA LYS A 156 -25.48 6.53 -8.64
C LYS A 156 -25.32 6.56 -10.15
N LYS A 157 -24.26 5.91 -10.69
CA LYS A 157 -24.03 5.80 -12.14
C LYS A 157 -25.14 5.04 -12.85
N VAL A 158 -25.66 3.95 -12.25
CA VAL A 158 -26.82 3.22 -12.80
C VAL A 158 -28.08 4.09 -12.74
N HIS A 159 -28.34 4.78 -11.63
CA HIS A 159 -29.50 5.69 -11.50
C HIS A 159 -29.46 6.80 -12.54
N ASN A 160 -28.29 7.37 -12.80
CA ASN A 160 -28.08 8.42 -13.81
C ASN A 160 -28.05 7.88 -15.25
N LYS A 161 -28.19 6.57 -15.47
CA LYS A 161 -28.09 5.91 -16.77
C LYS A 161 -26.72 6.07 -17.46
N GLU A 162 -25.65 6.30 -16.68
CA GLU A 162 -24.26 6.37 -17.17
C GLU A 162 -23.71 4.96 -17.48
N ILE A 163 -24.17 3.95 -16.75
CA ILE A 163 -23.86 2.53 -16.95
C ILE A 163 -25.13 1.70 -16.76
N ASN A 164 -25.18 0.48 -17.34
CA ASN A 164 -26.26 -0.46 -17.03
C ASN A 164 -25.85 -1.39 -15.88
N ILE A 165 -26.83 -1.86 -15.11
CA ILE A 165 -26.57 -2.80 -14.01
C ILE A 165 -25.89 -4.09 -14.49
N LYS A 166 -26.17 -4.56 -15.71
CA LYS A 166 -25.58 -5.76 -16.32
C LYS A 166 -24.10 -5.58 -16.69
N ASP A 167 -23.62 -4.34 -16.80
CA ASP A 167 -22.24 -4.03 -17.19
C ASP A 167 -21.32 -3.97 -15.95
N ILE A 168 -21.90 -3.99 -14.73
CA ILE A 168 -21.14 -4.00 -13.48
C ILE A 168 -20.37 -5.32 -13.38
N ASN A 169 -19.05 -5.23 -13.31
CA ASN A 169 -18.11 -6.34 -13.14
C ASN A 169 -16.94 -5.92 -12.24
N GLU A 170 -15.99 -6.82 -12.02
CA GLU A 170 -14.83 -6.58 -11.14
C GLU A 170 -13.94 -5.44 -11.67
N ASP A 171 -13.78 -5.32 -13.01
CA ASP A 171 -12.95 -4.28 -13.63
C ASP A 171 -13.54 -2.88 -13.40
N ILE A 172 -14.84 -2.72 -13.62
CA ILE A 172 -15.54 -1.45 -13.36
C ILE A 172 -15.52 -1.12 -11.86
N PHE A 173 -15.65 -2.12 -10.99
CA PHE A 173 -15.53 -1.92 -9.56
C PHE A 173 -14.13 -1.41 -9.18
N SER A 174 -13.08 -2.06 -9.67
CA SER A 174 -11.68 -1.66 -9.44
C SER A 174 -11.41 -0.24 -9.90
N GLN A 175 -11.84 0.14 -11.11
CA GLN A 175 -11.66 1.49 -11.66
C GLN A 175 -12.34 2.60 -10.84
N LEU A 176 -13.38 2.27 -10.07
CA LEU A 176 -14.11 3.21 -9.24
C LEU A 176 -13.68 3.18 -7.77
N SER A 177 -12.88 2.21 -7.37
CA SER A 177 -12.31 2.13 -6.02
C SER A 177 -11.25 3.21 -5.82
N LEU A 178 -10.96 3.53 -4.55
CA LEU A 178 -9.91 4.49 -4.20
C LEU A 178 -8.51 3.95 -4.47
N VAL A 179 -8.36 2.63 -4.55
CA VAL A 179 -7.06 1.96 -4.65
C VAL A 179 -6.54 2.01 -6.08
N PRO A 180 -5.35 2.58 -6.35
CA PRO A 180 -4.83 2.76 -7.71
C PRO A 180 -4.16 1.50 -8.29
N VAL A 181 -4.49 0.33 -7.78
CA VAL A 181 -3.97 -0.96 -8.25
C VAL A 181 -5.08 -2.02 -8.17
N ASP A 182 -5.24 -2.82 -9.22
CA ASP A 182 -6.34 -3.79 -9.30
C ASP A 182 -6.11 -5.03 -8.43
N ASN A 183 -4.89 -5.56 -8.42
CA ASN A 183 -4.53 -6.78 -7.71
C ASN A 183 -3.17 -6.64 -7.02
N ILE A 184 -3.05 -7.24 -5.86
CA ILE A 184 -1.81 -7.39 -5.10
C ILE A 184 -1.32 -8.83 -5.23
N ASP A 185 -0.02 -9.02 -5.48
CA ASP A 185 0.60 -10.34 -5.50
C ASP A 185 1.01 -10.80 -4.10
N LEU A 186 1.63 -9.90 -3.34
CA LEU A 186 2.19 -10.18 -2.02
C LEU A 186 1.81 -9.11 -1.00
N VAL A 187 1.22 -9.54 0.12
CA VAL A 187 1.03 -8.70 1.31
C VAL A 187 2.07 -9.09 2.35
N ILE A 188 2.82 -8.12 2.86
CA ILE A 188 3.73 -8.30 3.99
C ILE A 188 3.18 -7.53 5.19
N ARG A 189 3.01 -8.21 6.32
CA ARG A 189 2.70 -7.54 7.58
C ARG A 189 3.79 -7.80 8.60
N THR A 190 4.41 -6.72 9.09
CA THR A 190 5.38 -6.75 10.19
C THR A 190 4.69 -6.74 11.56
N GLY A 191 5.44 -6.93 12.63
CA GLY A 191 4.93 -6.80 13.99
C GLY A 191 4.31 -8.06 14.60
N GLY A 192 4.25 -9.18 13.88
CA GLY A 192 3.85 -10.50 14.39
C GLY A 192 2.33 -10.76 14.46
N ASP A 193 1.49 -9.76 14.27
CA ASP A 193 0.04 -9.92 14.25
C ASP A 193 -0.43 -10.54 12.92
N LYS A 194 -1.38 -11.50 13.01
CA LYS A 194 -1.89 -12.24 11.84
C LYS A 194 -3.31 -11.80 11.50
N ARG A 195 -3.46 -10.59 11.00
CA ARG A 195 -4.73 -10.00 10.55
C ARG A 195 -4.48 -8.94 9.48
N LEU A 196 -5.49 -8.62 8.67
CA LEU A 196 -5.39 -7.65 7.56
C LEU A 196 -5.69 -6.21 8.02
N SER A 197 -6.32 -6.05 9.15
CA SER A 197 -6.70 -4.74 9.71
C SER A 197 -7.42 -3.84 8.72
N ASN A 198 -8.37 -4.40 7.96
CA ASN A 198 -9.19 -3.67 7.00
C ASN A 198 -8.40 -3.05 5.82
N PHE A 199 -7.23 -3.64 5.47
CA PHE A 199 -6.40 -3.17 4.36
C PHE A 199 -6.72 -3.89 3.06
N LEU A 200 -6.92 -3.16 1.96
CA LEU A 200 -7.04 -3.63 0.56
C LEU A 200 -7.92 -4.89 0.34
N LEU A 201 -9.08 -5.00 1.04
CA LEU A 201 -9.87 -6.24 1.11
C LEU A 201 -10.25 -6.82 -0.26
N PHE A 202 -10.50 -5.97 -1.26
CA PHE A 202 -10.86 -6.42 -2.61
C PHE A 202 -9.62 -6.84 -3.40
N GLN A 203 -8.55 -6.05 -3.37
CA GLN A 203 -7.35 -6.22 -4.17
C GLN A 203 -6.46 -7.40 -3.74
N ILE A 204 -6.59 -7.86 -2.48
CA ILE A 204 -5.78 -8.96 -1.91
C ILE A 204 -6.46 -10.33 -1.97
N ALA A 205 -7.59 -10.46 -2.69
CA ALA A 205 -8.38 -11.68 -2.73
C ALA A 205 -7.56 -12.94 -3.09
N TYR A 206 -6.52 -12.79 -3.91
CA TYR A 206 -5.61 -13.85 -4.33
C TYR A 206 -4.14 -13.57 -3.97
N ALA A 207 -3.87 -12.61 -3.09
CA ALA A 207 -2.52 -12.29 -2.66
C ALA A 207 -1.95 -13.37 -1.74
N GLU A 208 -0.66 -13.67 -1.88
CA GLU A 208 0.06 -14.36 -0.82
C GLU A 208 0.26 -13.41 0.38
N ILE A 209 0.14 -13.94 1.60
CA ILE A 209 0.21 -13.12 2.82
C ILE A 209 1.33 -13.63 3.72
N MET A 210 2.30 -12.77 4.00
CA MET A 210 3.43 -13.08 4.87
C MET A 210 3.36 -12.26 6.17
N PHE A 211 3.34 -12.95 7.29
CA PHE A 211 3.34 -12.35 8.62
C PHE A 211 4.73 -12.44 9.23
N ILE A 212 5.39 -11.29 9.40
CA ILE A 212 6.76 -11.17 9.90
C ILE A 212 6.73 -10.75 11.37
N LYS A 213 7.46 -11.46 12.24
CA LYS A 213 7.51 -11.15 13.68
C LYS A 213 8.27 -9.84 13.98
N LYS A 214 9.25 -9.49 13.14
CA LYS A 214 10.06 -8.29 13.28
C LYS A 214 9.17 -7.04 13.26
N LEU A 215 9.44 -6.06 14.10
CA LEU A 215 8.74 -4.76 14.12
C LEU A 215 9.17 -3.92 12.91
N TRP A 216 8.28 -3.09 12.38
CA TRP A 216 8.56 -2.31 11.17
C TRP A 216 9.87 -1.50 11.22
N PRO A 217 10.23 -0.76 12.31
CA PRO A 217 11.48 -0.02 12.34
C PRO A 217 12.77 -0.86 12.26
N ASP A 218 12.68 -2.17 12.50
CA ASP A 218 13.80 -3.12 12.40
C ASP A 218 13.76 -3.95 11.11
N PHE A 219 12.74 -3.77 10.26
CA PHE A 219 12.59 -4.48 8.98
C PHE A 219 13.62 -3.95 7.98
N THR A 220 14.36 -4.84 7.32
CA THR A 220 15.49 -4.50 6.45
C THR A 220 15.23 -4.87 5.00
N LYS A 221 16.11 -4.40 4.09
CA LYS A 221 16.11 -4.81 2.67
C LYS A 221 16.27 -6.32 2.52
N GLU A 222 17.11 -6.95 3.35
CA GLU A 222 17.34 -8.40 3.34
C GLU A 222 16.08 -9.17 3.76
N ASP A 223 15.33 -8.66 4.76
CA ASP A 223 14.04 -9.24 5.13
C ASP A 223 13.03 -9.15 3.97
N PHE A 224 13.00 -8.02 3.28
CA PHE A 224 12.14 -7.81 2.12
C PHE A 224 12.50 -8.77 0.98
N ILE A 225 13.79 -8.87 0.62
CA ILE A 225 14.29 -9.81 -0.38
C ILE A 225 13.90 -11.24 -0.02
N SER A 226 14.06 -11.64 1.25
CA SER A 226 13.65 -12.96 1.73
C SER A 226 12.16 -13.23 1.54
N CYS A 227 11.30 -12.22 1.72
CA CYS A 227 9.87 -12.34 1.41
C CYS A 227 9.63 -12.56 -0.09
N LEU A 228 10.34 -11.80 -0.96
CA LEU A 228 10.21 -11.97 -2.41
C LEU A 228 10.68 -13.36 -2.88
N GLU A 229 11.78 -13.86 -2.31
CA GLU A 229 12.29 -15.21 -2.60
C GLU A 229 11.33 -16.29 -2.13
N SER A 230 10.76 -16.13 -0.94
CA SER A 230 9.75 -17.06 -0.42
C SER A 230 8.52 -17.13 -1.31
N PHE A 231 8.05 -15.98 -1.85
CA PHE A 231 6.95 -15.93 -2.80
C PHE A 231 7.26 -16.70 -4.09
N LYS A 232 8.48 -16.55 -4.65
CA LYS A 232 8.86 -17.24 -5.90
C LYS A 232 8.76 -18.76 -5.79
N ASN A 233 8.85 -19.30 -4.57
CA ASN A 233 8.75 -20.73 -4.28
C ASN A 233 7.31 -21.21 -4.02
N VAL A 234 6.31 -20.31 -3.99
CA VAL A 234 4.89 -20.65 -3.80
C VAL A 234 4.28 -21.15 -5.11
N GLU A 235 3.64 -22.30 -5.09
CA GLU A 235 2.84 -22.79 -6.21
C GLU A 235 1.43 -22.16 -6.19
N ARG A 236 1.19 -21.17 -7.04
CA ARG A 236 -0.10 -20.45 -7.13
C ARG A 236 -1.07 -21.24 -8.02
N ARG A 237 -2.18 -21.71 -7.48
CA ARG A 237 -3.12 -22.62 -8.18
C ARG A 237 -4.35 -21.93 -8.77
N PHE A 238 -4.70 -20.72 -8.35
CA PHE A 238 -5.88 -19.96 -8.82
C PHE A 238 -7.14 -20.83 -9.00
N GLY A 239 -7.40 -21.75 -8.06
CA GLY A 239 -8.56 -22.66 -8.10
C GLY A 239 -8.45 -23.83 -9.09
N LYS A 240 -7.34 -24.00 -9.82
CA LYS A 240 -7.12 -25.14 -10.71
C LYS A 240 -6.61 -26.36 -9.95
N ARG A 241 -7.17 -27.54 -10.23
CA ARG A 241 -6.58 -28.82 -9.79
C ARG A 241 -5.45 -29.19 -10.76
N ILE A 242 -4.29 -29.57 -10.20
CA ILE A 242 -3.19 -30.21 -10.94
C ILE A 242 -3.44 -31.71 -10.93
#